data_579df5bc85c1750feacb5d845f212341
#
_entry.id   579df5bc85c1750feacb5d845f212341
#
_cell.length_a   1.000
_cell.length_b   1.000
_cell.length_c   1.000
_cell.angle_alpha   90.00
_cell.angle_beta   90.00
_cell.angle_gamma   90.00
#
_symmetry.space_group_name_H-M   'P 1'
#
loop_
_entity.id
_entity.type
_entity.pdbx_description
1 polymer ?
#
loop_
_entity_poly.entity_id
_entity_poly.type
_entity_poly.pdbx_seq_one_letter_code
_entity_poly.pdbx_strand_id
1 'polypeptide(L)'
;MKKHNLKKVGAAVFASATALALAAGLSGCGGNQSSTEQKSEATATYKVGICNYMDHASLNQIAESLEDQLDALGEQNNIDFEVDYQNGNADDSIISQIISDFQAEEVDAMVGIATPVAMSMQAATEDSELPVIFSAVSDPVASGIVESMEAPGANITGTSDYLNTSAIIDLALAQNPQMKTLGLLYDAGQDASTTAIKEAKAYAQEKGLKVVERTGTTVDELQQAAQQLVNDGAEAVFTPTDNTVQNAESAIYETFIEAGVPHYGGADSFALNGSFAGYGVDYANLGIETANMVYNVLVNGAEPASTPVQTFENGICTINTETCDALGLDLEQIKAAFKDLCTQIKEVVTADEFDED
;
A
#
# COMPACT_ATOMS: atom_id res chain seq x y z
N MET A 1 -5.06 18.03 -37.03
CA MET A 1 -5.46 19.40 -37.47
C MET A 1 -6.81 19.71 -36.87
N LYS A 2 -6.87 20.55 -35.86
CA LYS A 2 -7.89 21.57 -35.61
C LYS A 2 -7.43 22.39 -34.40
N LYS A 3 -7.10 23.66 -34.70
CA LYS A 3 -6.80 24.74 -33.75
C LYS A 3 -8.10 25.32 -33.26
N HIS A 4 -8.12 25.85 -32.06
CA HIS A 4 -8.91 27.03 -31.68
C HIS A 4 -8.69 27.27 -30.18
N ASN A 5 -8.49 28.37 -29.65
CA ASN A 5 -8.33 29.79 -29.94
C ASN A 5 -8.27 30.47 -28.57
N LEU A 6 -7.18 31.16 -28.34
CA LEU A 6 -7.04 32.12 -27.23
C LEU A 6 -8.06 33.26 -27.40
N LYS A 7 -8.69 33.71 -26.31
CA LYS A 7 -9.15 35.09 -26.19
C LYS A 7 -8.63 35.71 -24.88
N LYS A 8 -7.71 36.62 -25.04
CA LYS A 8 -7.36 37.68 -24.07
C LYS A 8 -8.38 38.82 -24.21
N VAL A 9 -8.64 39.55 -23.14
CA VAL A 9 -9.05 40.96 -22.96
C VAL A 9 -9.54 41.09 -21.51
N GLY A 10 -9.22 41.99 -20.65
CA GLY A 10 -8.50 43.24 -20.70
C GLY A 10 -8.81 43.92 -19.35
N ALA A 11 -7.80 44.59 -18.80
CA ALA A 11 -7.85 45.30 -17.52
C ALA A 11 -8.75 46.55 -17.60
N ALA A 12 -9.42 46.90 -16.48
CA ALA A 12 -9.82 48.26 -16.20
C ALA A 12 -9.78 48.53 -14.69
N VAL A 13 -8.90 49.41 -14.32
CA VAL A 13 -8.77 50.09 -13.03
C VAL A 13 -9.79 51.20 -12.95
N PHE A 14 -10.51 51.37 -11.85
CA PHE A 14 -10.99 52.67 -11.36
C PHE A 14 -11.09 52.72 -9.83
N ALA A 15 -10.53 53.75 -9.29
CA ALA A 15 -10.45 54.13 -7.89
C ALA A 15 -11.52 55.17 -7.51
N SER A 16 -11.65 55.41 -6.21
CA SER A 16 -12.28 56.52 -5.50
C SER A 16 -13.77 56.31 -5.13
N ALA A 17 -14.29 56.75 -4.02
CA ALA A 17 -13.92 57.40 -2.79
C ALA A 17 -15.18 57.43 -1.88
N THR A 18 -14.93 57.39 -0.58
CA THR A 18 -15.70 57.88 0.58
C THR A 18 -17.10 58.48 0.42
N ALA A 19 -18.06 58.07 1.27
CA ALA A 19 -18.90 58.95 2.09
C ALA A 19 -19.68 58.17 3.19
N LEU A 20 -19.57 58.67 4.43
CA LEU A 20 -20.42 58.34 5.59
C LEU A 20 -21.85 58.83 5.38
N ALA A 21 -22.84 58.04 5.81
CA ALA A 21 -24.11 58.55 6.32
C ALA A 21 -24.80 57.51 7.20
N LEU A 22 -24.99 57.85 8.50
CA LEU A 22 -25.93 57.19 9.41
C LEU A 22 -27.36 57.52 9.01
N ALA A 23 -28.23 56.53 8.98
CA ALA A 23 -29.66 56.72 9.27
C ALA A 23 -30.29 55.40 9.71
N ALA A 24 -30.90 55.42 10.88
CA ALA A 24 -31.73 54.33 11.42
C ALA A 24 -33.09 54.30 10.73
N GLY A 25 -33.63 53.07 10.51
CA GLY A 25 -34.98 52.89 10.03
C GLY A 25 -35.41 51.40 10.09
N LEU A 26 -36.37 51.11 10.94
CA LEU A 26 -36.98 49.83 11.19
C LEU A 26 -37.85 49.32 10.05
N SER A 27 -38.00 48.00 10.01
CA SER A 27 -39.15 47.21 9.54
C SER A 27 -39.13 46.70 8.11
N GLY A 28 -39.23 45.34 8.00
CA GLY A 28 -39.82 44.68 6.85
C GLY A 28 -39.33 43.25 6.64
N CYS A 29 -40.12 42.29 7.03
CA CYS A 29 -40.02 40.85 6.71
C CYS A 29 -39.84 40.59 5.21
N GLY A 30 -39.03 39.60 4.89
CA GLY A 30 -38.98 38.96 3.56
C GLY A 30 -37.78 38.03 3.45
N GLY A 31 -37.96 36.76 3.82
CA GLY A 31 -36.90 35.77 3.84
C GLY A 31 -36.34 35.44 2.45
N ASN A 32 -35.06 35.35 2.41
CA ASN A 32 -34.34 34.40 1.56
C ASN A 32 -33.03 34.09 2.30
N GLN A 33 -33.06 33.07 3.14
CA GLN A 33 -31.84 32.53 3.74
C GLN A 33 -31.10 31.78 2.64
N SER A 34 -30.18 32.45 1.98
CA SER A 34 -29.01 31.77 1.42
C SER A 34 -28.25 31.28 2.63
N SER A 35 -28.34 29.99 2.90
CA SER A 35 -27.43 29.30 3.81
C SER A 35 -26.05 29.33 3.16
N THR A 36 -25.25 30.34 3.49
CA THR A 36 -23.81 30.25 3.41
C THR A 36 -23.45 29.21 4.47
N GLU A 37 -23.09 28.02 4.09
CA GLU A 37 -22.40 27.10 4.97
C GLU A 37 -21.13 27.83 5.42
N GLN A 38 -21.16 28.36 6.63
CA GLN A 38 -19.94 28.77 7.33
C GLN A 38 -19.22 27.48 7.65
N LYS A 39 -18.21 27.12 6.83
CA LYS A 39 -17.21 26.15 7.21
C LYS A 39 -16.66 26.66 8.56
N SER A 40 -16.84 25.92 9.63
CA SER A 40 -16.24 26.20 10.93
C SER A 40 -14.73 26.24 10.71
N GLU A 41 -14.04 27.24 11.22
CA GLU A 41 -12.57 27.21 11.22
C GLU A 41 -12.12 26.00 12.04
N ALA A 42 -11.14 25.24 11.55
CA ALA A 42 -10.60 24.09 12.25
C ALA A 42 -10.04 24.49 13.62
N THR A 43 -10.18 23.63 14.62
CA THR A 43 -9.67 23.89 15.98
C THR A 43 -8.17 23.66 16.09
N ALA A 44 -7.58 22.84 15.22
CA ALA A 44 -6.15 22.56 15.10
C ALA A 44 -5.85 22.18 13.66
N THR A 45 -4.63 22.44 13.24
CA THR A 45 -4.09 21.99 11.94
C THR A 45 -2.84 21.17 12.21
N TYR A 46 -2.73 20.02 11.54
CA TYR A 46 -1.56 19.15 11.57
C TYR A 46 -1.06 18.92 10.15
N LYS A 47 0.26 19.02 9.95
CA LYS A 47 0.92 18.71 8.68
C LYS A 47 1.41 17.28 8.70
N VAL A 48 1.04 16.49 7.70
CA VAL A 48 1.42 15.08 7.56
C VAL A 48 2.13 14.88 6.23
N GLY A 49 3.42 14.50 6.28
CA GLY A 49 4.17 14.12 5.09
C GLY A 49 4.01 12.63 4.81
N ILE A 50 3.46 12.26 3.65
CA ILE A 50 3.29 10.87 3.23
C ILE A 50 4.24 10.56 2.08
N CYS A 51 5.12 9.58 2.27
CA CYS A 51 5.98 9.07 1.20
C CYS A 51 5.57 7.65 0.84
N ASN A 52 5.07 7.46 -0.37
CA ASN A 52 4.84 6.16 -0.98
C ASN A 52 6.14 5.66 -1.63
N TYR A 53 6.49 4.38 -1.48
CA TYR A 53 7.70 3.81 -2.08
C TYR A 53 7.69 3.89 -3.60
N MET A 54 6.57 3.47 -4.23
CA MET A 54 6.40 3.46 -5.68
C MET A 54 4.92 3.27 -6.05
N ASP A 55 4.58 3.52 -7.31
CA ASP A 55 3.25 3.23 -7.83
C ASP A 55 3.06 1.73 -8.06
N HIS A 56 2.16 1.13 -7.33
CA HIS A 56 1.48 -0.12 -7.67
C HIS A 56 0.18 -0.24 -6.85
N ALA A 57 -0.76 -1.02 -7.35
CA ALA A 57 -2.15 -0.98 -6.90
C ALA A 57 -2.34 -1.12 -5.37
N SER A 58 -1.62 -2.06 -4.68
CA SER A 58 -1.77 -2.20 -3.22
C SER A 58 -1.22 -1.00 -2.44
N LEU A 59 -0.07 -0.41 -2.85
CA LEU A 59 0.48 0.76 -2.16
C LEU A 59 -0.37 2.02 -2.43
N ASN A 60 -0.94 2.13 -3.64
CA ASN A 60 -1.86 3.22 -3.97
C ASN A 60 -3.15 3.12 -3.14
N GLN A 61 -3.73 1.92 -2.98
CA GLN A 61 -4.88 1.71 -2.08
C GLN A 61 -4.59 2.17 -0.65
N ILE A 62 -3.38 1.90 -0.12
CA ILE A 62 -2.99 2.39 1.21
C ILE A 62 -3.01 3.91 1.23
N ALA A 63 -2.36 4.56 0.26
CA ALA A 63 -2.23 6.00 0.22
C ALA A 63 -3.61 6.68 0.15
N GLU A 64 -4.45 6.26 -0.79
CA GLU A 64 -5.80 6.79 -0.98
C GLU A 64 -6.67 6.60 0.26
N SER A 65 -6.74 5.38 0.80
CA SER A 65 -7.54 5.09 2.00
C SER A 65 -7.02 5.81 3.25
N LEU A 66 -5.71 6.08 3.33
CA LEU A 66 -5.11 6.83 4.41
C LEU A 66 -5.51 8.31 4.32
N GLU A 67 -5.41 8.93 3.14
CA GLU A 67 -5.80 10.33 2.92
C GLU A 67 -7.30 10.51 3.17
N ASP A 68 -8.15 9.66 2.62
CA ASP A 68 -9.61 9.69 2.82
C ASP A 68 -9.99 9.56 4.30
N GLN A 69 -9.32 8.69 5.03
CA GLN A 69 -9.59 8.51 6.46
C GLN A 69 -9.09 9.70 7.28
N LEU A 70 -7.95 10.33 6.95
CA LEU A 70 -7.49 11.56 7.59
C LEU A 70 -8.51 12.69 7.38
N ASP A 71 -9.01 12.84 6.16
CA ASP A 71 -10.07 13.81 5.83
C ASP A 71 -11.33 13.55 6.64
N ALA A 72 -11.80 12.29 6.70
CA ALA A 72 -12.97 11.90 7.47
C ALA A 72 -12.80 12.16 8.98
N LEU A 73 -11.62 11.86 9.55
CA LEU A 73 -11.28 12.15 10.95
C LEU A 73 -11.21 13.66 11.20
N GLY A 74 -10.68 14.42 10.25
CA GLY A 74 -10.63 15.87 10.28
C GLY A 74 -12.03 16.49 10.35
N GLU A 75 -12.91 16.08 9.44
CA GLU A 75 -14.30 16.56 9.41
C GLU A 75 -15.06 16.21 10.69
N GLN A 76 -14.92 14.99 11.21
CA GLN A 76 -15.59 14.53 12.41
C GLN A 76 -15.16 15.29 13.68
N ASN A 77 -13.90 15.70 13.75
CA ASN A 77 -13.29 16.29 14.94
C ASN A 77 -12.99 17.79 14.79
N ASN A 78 -13.36 18.39 13.67
CA ASN A 78 -13.07 19.79 13.31
C ASN A 78 -11.56 20.11 13.39
N ILE A 79 -10.75 19.20 12.82
CA ILE A 79 -9.29 19.28 12.68
C ILE A 79 -8.99 19.38 11.19
N ASP A 80 -7.90 20.04 10.85
CA ASP A 80 -7.39 20.13 9.49
C ASP A 80 -6.09 19.32 9.40
N PHE A 81 -6.04 18.32 8.53
CA PHE A 81 -4.83 17.57 8.19
C PHE A 81 -4.32 18.09 6.83
N GLU A 82 -3.25 18.87 6.84
CA GLU A 82 -2.55 19.29 5.64
C GLU A 82 -1.61 18.18 5.20
N VAL A 83 -2.03 17.40 4.20
CA VAL A 83 -1.27 16.26 3.68
C VAL A 83 -0.36 16.71 2.54
N ASP A 84 0.94 16.40 2.64
CA ASP A 84 1.90 16.44 1.53
C ASP A 84 2.25 15.01 1.12
N TYR A 85 1.63 14.53 0.02
CA TYR A 85 1.88 13.22 -0.56
C TYR A 85 2.97 13.29 -1.62
N GLN A 86 3.97 12.40 -1.49
CA GLN A 86 5.09 12.28 -2.43
C GLN A 86 5.35 10.82 -2.78
N ASN A 87 5.83 10.57 -4.01
CA ASN A 87 6.19 9.23 -4.48
C ASN A 87 7.71 9.10 -4.63
N GLY A 88 8.29 8.10 -3.98
CA GLY A 88 9.71 7.81 -3.99
C GLY A 88 10.23 7.17 -5.27
N ASN A 89 9.33 6.69 -6.16
CA ASN A 89 9.66 6.04 -7.44
C ASN A 89 10.70 4.89 -7.30
N ALA A 90 10.71 4.20 -6.17
CA ALA A 90 11.70 3.16 -5.82
C ALA A 90 13.16 3.64 -5.90
N ASP A 91 13.41 4.94 -5.70
CA ASP A 91 14.75 5.56 -5.73
C ASP A 91 15.12 6.13 -4.35
N ASP A 92 16.14 5.55 -3.72
CA ASP A 92 16.60 5.94 -2.38
C ASP A 92 17.01 7.42 -2.30
N SER A 93 17.51 7.99 -3.42
CA SER A 93 17.91 9.40 -3.46
C SER A 93 16.68 10.32 -3.46
N ILE A 94 15.61 9.94 -4.18
CA ILE A 94 14.32 10.65 -4.18
C ILE A 94 13.68 10.54 -2.80
N ILE A 95 13.63 9.34 -2.22
CA ILE A 95 13.09 9.11 -0.86
C ILE A 95 13.83 9.97 0.16
N SER A 96 15.17 9.99 0.11
CA SER A 96 15.98 10.81 1.02
C SER A 96 15.71 12.31 0.85
N GLN A 97 15.47 12.78 -0.39
CA GLN A 97 15.11 14.18 -0.65
C GLN A 97 13.71 14.50 -0.09
N ILE A 98 12.72 13.65 -0.34
CA ILE A 98 11.35 13.80 0.20
C ILE A 98 11.38 13.91 1.73
N ILE A 99 12.11 13.03 2.41
CA ILE A 99 12.24 13.06 3.88
C ILE A 99 12.88 14.38 4.34
N SER A 100 13.90 14.86 3.64
CA SER A 100 14.56 16.13 3.95
C SER A 100 13.62 17.34 3.74
N ASP A 101 12.77 17.29 2.72
CA ASP A 101 11.78 18.32 2.43
C ASP A 101 10.71 18.34 3.53
N PHE A 102 10.16 17.19 3.95
CA PHE A 102 9.23 17.10 5.07
C PHE A 102 9.81 17.66 6.38
N GLN A 103 11.09 17.38 6.67
CA GLN A 103 11.76 17.93 7.83
C GLN A 103 11.94 19.46 7.73
N ALA A 104 12.23 19.97 6.53
CA ALA A 104 12.39 21.42 6.29
C ALA A 104 11.05 22.17 6.34
N GLU A 105 9.94 21.52 6.00
CA GLU A 105 8.59 22.07 6.10
C GLU A 105 7.98 21.95 7.50
N GLU A 106 8.74 21.35 8.43
CA GLU A 106 8.34 21.16 9.82
C GLU A 106 6.99 20.42 9.92
N VAL A 107 6.86 19.25 9.22
CA VAL A 107 5.67 18.40 9.36
C VAL A 107 5.54 17.88 10.79
N ASP A 108 4.30 17.68 11.25
CA ASP A 108 4.00 17.17 12.61
C ASP A 108 4.18 15.66 12.72
N ALA A 109 4.04 14.92 11.60
CA ALA A 109 4.35 13.49 11.49
C ALA A 109 4.75 13.14 10.06
N MET A 110 5.54 12.06 9.91
CA MET A 110 5.80 11.43 8.62
C MET A 110 5.14 10.05 8.54
N VAL A 111 4.59 9.73 7.38
CA VAL A 111 4.08 8.39 7.06
C VAL A 111 4.91 7.77 5.95
N GLY A 112 5.51 6.61 6.23
CA GLY A 112 6.30 5.84 5.26
C GLY A 112 5.55 4.61 4.80
N ILE A 113 5.17 4.53 3.52
CA ILE A 113 4.50 3.37 2.95
C ILE A 113 5.55 2.44 2.33
N ALA A 114 5.56 1.19 2.75
CA ALA A 114 6.49 0.10 2.49
C ALA A 114 7.82 0.16 3.28
N THR A 115 8.44 -1.01 3.44
CA THR A 115 9.65 -1.22 4.26
C THR A 115 10.82 -0.29 3.91
N PRO A 116 11.19 -0.04 2.63
CA PRO A 116 12.32 0.82 2.30
C PRO A 116 12.15 2.27 2.75
N VAL A 117 10.93 2.82 2.64
CA VAL A 117 10.63 4.17 3.10
C VAL A 117 10.66 4.26 4.61
N ALA A 118 10.05 3.28 5.30
CA ALA A 118 10.05 3.23 6.76
C ALA A 118 11.48 3.17 7.34
N MET A 119 12.37 2.36 6.75
CA MET A 119 13.79 2.29 7.12
C MET A 119 14.51 3.63 6.90
N SER A 120 14.25 4.29 5.77
CA SER A 120 14.85 5.58 5.45
C SER A 120 14.38 6.68 6.40
N MET A 121 13.08 6.71 6.74
CA MET A 121 12.52 7.65 7.71
C MET A 121 13.05 7.39 9.12
N GLN A 122 13.11 6.13 9.56
CA GLN A 122 13.67 5.76 10.86
C GLN A 122 15.13 6.23 10.98
N ALA A 123 15.96 5.96 9.98
CA ALA A 123 17.35 6.41 9.97
C ALA A 123 17.50 7.95 9.98
N ALA A 124 16.63 8.65 9.26
CA ALA A 124 16.66 10.12 9.17
C ALA A 124 16.15 10.83 10.46
N THR A 125 15.42 10.11 11.31
CA THR A 125 14.81 10.65 12.53
C THR A 125 15.35 10.05 13.82
N GLU A 126 16.45 9.28 13.78
CA GLU A 126 17.04 8.59 14.94
C GLU A 126 17.34 9.54 16.13
N ASP A 127 17.77 10.77 15.84
CA ASP A 127 18.07 11.81 16.84
C ASP A 127 16.92 12.85 16.96
N SER A 128 15.72 12.55 16.51
CA SER A 128 14.57 13.46 16.44
C SER A 128 13.39 12.94 17.27
N GLU A 129 12.52 13.85 17.72
CA GLU A 129 11.23 13.52 18.33
C GLU A 129 10.09 13.50 17.30
N LEU A 130 10.37 13.75 16.01
CA LEU A 130 9.36 13.76 14.93
C LEU A 130 8.76 12.35 14.79
N PRO A 131 7.44 12.19 15.00
CA PRO A 131 6.80 10.90 14.90
C PRO A 131 6.85 10.35 13.47
N VAL A 132 7.17 9.06 13.36
CA VAL A 132 7.09 8.30 12.12
C VAL A 132 6.06 7.19 12.28
N ILE A 133 5.13 7.11 11.34
CA ILE A 133 4.15 6.05 11.27
C ILE A 133 4.40 5.29 9.96
N PHE A 134 4.75 4.01 10.05
CA PHE A 134 4.90 3.22 8.84
C PHE A 134 3.62 2.49 8.46
N SER A 135 3.45 2.21 7.17
CA SER A 135 2.39 1.36 6.63
C SER A 135 2.99 0.28 5.75
N ALA A 136 2.42 -0.93 5.80
CA ALA A 136 2.86 -2.08 5.00
C ALA A 136 4.35 -2.42 5.19
N VAL A 137 4.78 -2.59 6.44
CA VAL A 137 6.09 -3.16 6.75
C VAL A 137 5.91 -4.63 7.13
N SER A 138 6.47 -5.54 6.33
CA SER A 138 6.22 -6.97 6.45
C SER A 138 6.82 -7.59 7.72
N ASP A 139 8.03 -7.19 8.10
CA ASP A 139 8.68 -7.62 9.34
C ASP A 139 9.46 -6.46 9.97
N PRO A 140 8.80 -5.58 10.74
CA PRO A 140 9.44 -4.38 11.30
C PRO A 140 10.53 -4.69 12.33
N VAL A 141 10.48 -5.86 12.96
CA VAL A 141 11.53 -6.30 13.92
C VAL A 141 12.76 -6.82 13.17
N ALA A 142 12.59 -7.69 12.20
CA ALA A 142 13.71 -8.22 11.43
C ALA A 142 14.39 -7.15 10.57
N SER A 143 13.63 -6.15 10.08
CA SER A 143 14.16 -4.98 9.35
C SER A 143 14.84 -3.96 10.28
N GLY A 144 14.80 -4.16 11.60
CA GLY A 144 15.46 -3.30 12.59
C GLY A 144 14.77 -1.93 12.78
N ILE A 145 13.53 -1.79 12.33
CA ILE A 145 12.73 -0.56 12.43
C ILE A 145 12.22 -0.36 13.85
N VAL A 146 11.83 -1.45 14.53
CA VAL A 146 11.32 -1.43 15.90
C VAL A 146 12.02 -2.49 16.75
N GLU A 147 12.04 -2.28 18.08
CA GLU A 147 12.62 -3.25 19.03
C GLU A 147 11.71 -4.48 19.18
N SER A 148 10.39 -4.27 19.25
CA SER A 148 9.38 -5.34 19.29
C SER A 148 8.05 -4.83 18.73
N MET A 149 7.13 -5.75 18.41
CA MET A 149 5.78 -5.42 17.94
C MET A 149 4.93 -4.76 19.02
N GLU A 150 5.13 -5.11 20.29
CA GLU A 150 4.37 -4.59 21.43
C GLU A 150 4.89 -3.25 21.93
N ALA A 151 6.20 -3.01 21.81
CA ALA A 151 6.87 -1.79 22.25
C ALA A 151 7.97 -1.42 21.24
N PRO A 152 7.66 -0.58 20.26
CA PRO A 152 8.60 -0.17 19.21
C PRO A 152 9.91 0.45 19.68
N GLY A 153 9.88 1.21 20.79
CA GLY A 153 11.09 1.65 21.52
C GLY A 153 11.69 2.99 21.04
N ALA A 154 11.21 3.56 19.94
CA ALA A 154 11.68 4.85 19.38
C ALA A 154 10.51 5.74 18.96
N ASN A 155 10.80 6.80 18.21
CA ASN A 155 9.77 7.71 17.66
C ASN A 155 8.97 7.13 16.47
N ILE A 156 8.97 5.81 16.30
CA ILE A 156 8.36 5.12 15.17
C ILE A 156 7.43 3.99 15.61
N THR A 157 6.29 3.87 14.95
CA THR A 157 5.33 2.76 15.04
C THR A 157 4.59 2.64 13.71
N GLY A 158 3.62 1.73 13.58
CA GLY A 158 2.86 1.64 12.33
C GLY A 158 2.05 0.36 12.19
N THR A 159 1.75 0.02 10.94
CA THR A 159 0.94 -1.14 10.54
C THR A 159 1.77 -2.12 9.72
N SER A 160 1.64 -3.41 10.02
CA SER A 160 2.37 -4.48 9.35
C SER A 160 1.45 -5.27 8.43
N ASP A 161 1.94 -5.55 7.23
CA ASP A 161 1.34 -6.46 6.25
C ASP A 161 1.97 -7.87 6.33
N TYR A 162 2.40 -8.31 7.54
CA TYR A 162 2.96 -9.64 7.74
C TYR A 162 2.19 -10.70 6.95
N LEU A 163 2.94 -11.54 6.22
CA LEU A 163 2.40 -12.52 5.30
C LEU A 163 2.43 -13.93 5.89
N ASN A 164 1.27 -14.58 5.97
CA ASN A 164 1.19 -16.00 6.31
C ASN A 164 1.60 -16.88 5.11
N THR A 165 2.90 -17.02 4.92
CA THR A 165 3.51 -17.76 3.81
C THR A 165 3.07 -19.22 3.74
N SER A 166 2.86 -19.87 4.89
CA SER A 166 2.43 -21.28 4.92
C SER A 166 1.03 -21.46 4.32
N ALA A 167 0.12 -20.51 4.52
CA ALA A 167 -1.21 -20.56 3.94
C ALA A 167 -1.16 -20.51 2.40
N ILE A 168 -0.28 -19.71 1.82
CA ILE A 168 -0.13 -19.62 0.35
C ILE A 168 0.38 -20.95 -0.23
N ILE A 169 1.34 -21.57 0.43
CA ILE A 169 1.84 -22.88 0.01
C ILE A 169 0.74 -23.95 0.15
N ASP A 170 -0.09 -23.87 1.19
CA ASP A 170 -1.24 -24.76 1.36
C ASP A 170 -2.32 -24.54 0.28
N LEU A 171 -2.52 -23.27 -0.20
CA LEU A 171 -3.36 -23.01 -1.38
C LEU A 171 -2.81 -23.68 -2.64
N ALA A 172 -1.50 -23.57 -2.88
CA ALA A 172 -0.86 -24.22 -4.02
C ALA A 172 -1.00 -25.76 -3.94
N LEU A 173 -0.86 -26.34 -2.75
CA LEU A 173 -1.08 -27.77 -2.51
C LEU A 173 -2.55 -28.18 -2.61
N ALA A 174 -3.49 -27.30 -2.25
CA ALA A 174 -4.92 -27.56 -2.42
C ALA A 174 -5.32 -27.57 -3.90
N GLN A 175 -4.71 -26.67 -4.70
CA GLN A 175 -4.88 -26.63 -6.16
C GLN A 175 -4.22 -27.86 -6.82
N ASN A 176 -2.99 -28.21 -6.43
CA ASN A 176 -2.26 -29.36 -6.93
C ASN A 176 -1.71 -30.26 -5.80
N PRO A 177 -2.49 -31.23 -5.29
CA PRO A 177 -2.03 -32.10 -4.20
C PRO A 177 -0.86 -33.02 -4.59
N GLN A 178 -0.48 -33.10 -5.86
CA GLN A 178 0.65 -33.88 -6.34
C GLN A 178 1.90 -33.03 -6.60
N MET A 179 1.85 -31.72 -6.33
CA MET A 179 2.98 -30.81 -6.47
C MET A 179 4.21 -31.32 -5.73
N LYS A 180 5.35 -31.26 -6.39
CA LYS A 180 6.65 -31.69 -5.84
C LYS A 180 7.70 -30.58 -5.85
N THR A 181 7.55 -29.59 -6.71
CA THR A 181 8.53 -28.52 -6.90
C THR A 181 7.85 -27.17 -6.79
N LEU A 182 8.23 -26.41 -5.77
CA LEU A 182 7.84 -25.02 -5.57
C LEU A 182 8.93 -24.08 -6.10
N GLY A 183 8.56 -23.15 -6.97
CA GLY A 183 9.40 -22.04 -7.39
C GLY A 183 9.29 -20.87 -6.41
N LEU A 184 10.40 -20.21 -6.14
CA LEU A 184 10.43 -18.93 -5.41
C LEU A 184 11.01 -17.87 -6.32
N LEU A 185 10.27 -16.78 -6.52
CA LEU A 185 10.68 -15.61 -7.30
C LEU A 185 10.68 -14.37 -6.41
N TYR A 186 11.81 -13.69 -6.29
CA TYR A 186 11.93 -12.53 -5.42
C TYR A 186 13.16 -11.68 -5.74
N ASP A 187 13.20 -10.47 -5.22
CA ASP A 187 14.40 -9.64 -5.19
C ASP A 187 15.12 -9.84 -3.84
N ALA A 188 16.35 -10.34 -3.90
CA ALA A 188 17.15 -10.59 -2.70
C ALA A 188 17.61 -9.30 -1.98
N GLY A 189 17.44 -8.13 -2.61
CA GLY A 189 17.71 -6.82 -2.02
C GLY A 189 16.50 -6.22 -1.28
N GLN A 190 15.32 -6.84 -1.37
CA GLN A 190 14.11 -6.38 -0.67
C GLN A 190 14.03 -6.99 0.74
N ASP A 191 14.16 -6.16 1.78
CA ASP A 191 14.05 -6.61 3.18
C ASP A 191 12.68 -7.23 3.46
N ALA A 192 11.60 -6.71 2.85
CA ALA A 192 10.24 -7.26 2.94
C ALA A 192 10.15 -8.75 2.56
N SER A 193 10.99 -9.22 1.64
CA SER A 193 11.00 -10.61 1.15
C SER A 193 11.74 -11.58 2.06
N THR A 194 12.67 -11.09 2.90
CA THR A 194 13.63 -11.93 3.61
C THR A 194 12.98 -12.96 4.54
N THR A 195 12.10 -12.52 5.43
CA THR A 195 11.41 -13.42 6.39
C THR A 195 10.48 -14.37 5.66
N ALA A 196 9.66 -13.90 4.71
CA ALA A 196 8.72 -14.70 3.97
C ALA A 196 9.40 -15.81 3.14
N ILE A 197 10.53 -15.52 2.48
CA ILE A 197 11.31 -16.51 1.73
C ILE A 197 11.94 -17.56 2.65
N LYS A 198 12.44 -17.16 3.82
CA LYS A 198 12.96 -18.09 4.83
C LYS A 198 11.86 -19.02 5.34
N GLU A 199 10.68 -18.50 5.63
CA GLU A 199 9.52 -19.27 6.07
C GLU A 199 9.02 -20.20 4.97
N ALA A 200 8.93 -19.72 3.73
CA ALA A 200 8.54 -20.53 2.56
C ALA A 200 9.45 -21.76 2.38
N LYS A 201 10.77 -21.56 2.47
CA LYS A 201 11.75 -22.64 2.37
C LYS A 201 11.58 -23.67 3.49
N ALA A 202 11.40 -23.20 4.74
CA ALA A 202 11.21 -24.08 5.89
C ALA A 202 9.92 -24.90 5.76
N TYR A 203 8.82 -24.25 5.40
CA TYR A 203 7.54 -24.92 5.25
C TYR A 203 7.49 -25.87 4.05
N ALA A 204 8.06 -25.48 2.91
CA ALA A 204 8.21 -26.36 1.75
C ALA A 204 9.00 -27.64 2.09
N GLN A 205 10.08 -27.49 2.89
CA GLN A 205 10.85 -28.65 3.39
C GLN A 205 9.99 -29.54 4.29
N GLU A 206 9.19 -28.98 5.19
CA GLU A 206 8.27 -29.75 6.05
C GLU A 206 7.25 -30.53 5.23
N LYS A 207 6.73 -29.93 4.15
CA LYS A 207 5.80 -30.57 3.21
C LYS A 207 6.48 -31.56 2.25
N GLY A 208 7.81 -31.67 2.29
CA GLY A 208 8.58 -32.56 1.41
C GLY A 208 8.69 -32.08 -0.04
N LEU A 209 8.50 -30.78 -0.27
CA LEU A 209 8.65 -30.14 -1.57
C LEU A 209 10.12 -29.85 -1.89
N LYS A 210 10.49 -30.02 -3.14
CA LYS A 210 11.73 -29.47 -3.69
C LYS A 210 11.51 -27.96 -3.93
N VAL A 211 12.45 -27.13 -3.51
CA VAL A 211 12.45 -25.71 -3.80
C VAL A 211 13.46 -25.41 -4.92
N VAL A 212 13.05 -24.63 -5.89
CA VAL A 212 13.90 -23.96 -6.87
C VAL A 212 13.69 -22.44 -6.72
N GLU A 213 14.77 -21.68 -6.67
CA GLU A 213 14.68 -20.23 -6.45
C GLU A 213 15.44 -19.46 -7.53
N ARG A 214 14.86 -18.33 -7.93
CA ARG A 214 15.45 -17.36 -8.84
C ARG A 214 15.17 -15.95 -8.33
N THR A 215 16.12 -15.08 -8.55
CA THR A 215 16.06 -13.68 -8.11
C THR A 215 16.35 -12.74 -9.27
N GLY A 216 15.85 -11.52 -9.17
CA GLY A 216 16.13 -10.44 -10.09
C GLY A 216 15.87 -9.10 -9.40
N THR A 217 16.56 -8.06 -9.84
CA THR A 217 16.46 -6.68 -9.32
C THR A 217 15.90 -5.72 -10.37
N THR A 218 15.67 -6.22 -11.59
CA THR A 218 15.10 -5.48 -12.72
C THR A 218 14.04 -6.32 -13.43
N VAL A 219 13.14 -5.69 -14.17
CA VAL A 219 12.13 -6.37 -14.98
C VAL A 219 12.74 -7.41 -15.91
N ASP A 220 13.83 -7.06 -16.63
CA ASP A 220 14.52 -7.96 -17.56
C ASP A 220 15.11 -9.20 -16.84
N GLU A 221 15.67 -9.02 -15.64
CA GLU A 221 16.20 -10.12 -14.83
C GLU A 221 15.08 -11.01 -14.32
N LEU A 222 13.95 -10.43 -13.91
CA LEU A 222 12.78 -11.18 -13.43
C LEU A 222 12.10 -11.95 -14.54
N GLN A 223 12.03 -11.42 -15.76
CA GLN A 223 11.56 -12.18 -16.93
C GLN A 223 12.45 -13.41 -17.19
N GLN A 224 13.78 -13.25 -17.11
CA GLN A 224 14.71 -14.36 -17.26
C GLN A 224 14.58 -15.36 -16.09
N ALA A 225 14.40 -14.87 -14.87
CA ALA A 225 14.21 -15.67 -13.67
C ALA A 225 12.90 -16.51 -13.75
N ALA A 226 11.80 -15.91 -14.21
CA ALA A 226 10.53 -16.61 -14.44
C ALA A 226 10.70 -17.76 -15.45
N GLN A 227 11.33 -17.48 -16.58
CA GLN A 227 11.61 -18.52 -17.60
C GLN A 227 12.53 -19.63 -17.05
N GLN A 228 13.49 -19.30 -16.20
CA GLN A 228 14.36 -20.30 -15.58
C GLN A 228 13.61 -21.17 -14.57
N LEU A 229 12.70 -20.60 -13.77
CA LEU A 229 11.86 -21.38 -12.84
C LEU A 229 11.01 -22.43 -13.60
N VAL A 230 10.41 -22.05 -14.72
CA VAL A 230 9.69 -22.96 -15.61
C VAL A 230 10.62 -24.08 -16.11
N ASN A 231 11.81 -23.74 -16.59
CA ASN A 231 12.78 -24.73 -17.09
C ASN A 231 13.31 -25.66 -15.98
N ASP A 232 13.38 -25.20 -14.73
CA ASP A 232 13.78 -25.99 -13.56
C ASP A 232 12.67 -26.91 -13.05
N GLY A 233 11.49 -26.82 -13.67
CA GLY A 233 10.34 -27.66 -13.40
C GLY A 233 9.54 -27.23 -12.17
N ALA A 234 9.44 -25.91 -11.89
CA ALA A 234 8.48 -25.41 -10.94
C ALA A 234 7.05 -25.77 -11.36
N GLU A 235 6.25 -26.29 -10.43
CA GLU A 235 4.85 -26.67 -10.65
C GLU A 235 3.87 -25.63 -10.08
N ALA A 236 4.36 -24.76 -9.23
CA ALA A 236 3.78 -23.48 -8.79
C ALA A 236 4.91 -22.52 -8.45
N VAL A 237 4.67 -21.23 -8.53
CA VAL A 237 5.62 -20.18 -8.12
C VAL A 237 4.99 -19.36 -7.01
N PHE A 238 5.80 -19.02 -6.01
CA PHE A 238 5.45 -18.08 -4.94
C PHE A 238 6.37 -16.87 -4.97
N THR A 239 5.77 -15.69 -4.86
CA THR A 239 6.42 -14.40 -4.63
C THR A 239 5.85 -13.78 -3.36
N PRO A 240 6.67 -13.31 -2.39
CA PRO A 240 6.17 -12.60 -1.21
C PRO A 240 5.65 -11.18 -1.55
N THR A 241 5.50 -10.33 -0.55
CA THR A 241 5.20 -8.88 -0.71
C THR A 241 6.41 -8.13 -1.27
N ASP A 242 6.86 -8.52 -2.46
CA ASP A 242 8.06 -8.02 -3.14
C ASP A 242 7.72 -6.94 -4.15
N ASN A 243 8.08 -5.69 -3.86
CA ASN A 243 7.74 -4.55 -4.70
C ASN A 243 8.40 -4.61 -6.09
N THR A 244 9.63 -5.17 -6.17
CA THR A 244 10.35 -5.29 -7.45
C THR A 244 9.67 -6.28 -8.38
N VAL A 245 9.24 -7.44 -7.83
CA VAL A 245 8.48 -8.44 -8.60
C VAL A 245 7.08 -7.94 -8.92
N GLN A 246 6.41 -7.26 -7.97
CA GLN A 246 5.10 -6.65 -8.22
C GLN A 246 5.13 -5.72 -9.43
N ASN A 247 6.12 -4.84 -9.50
CA ASN A 247 6.29 -3.93 -10.64
C ASN A 247 6.59 -4.66 -11.96
N ALA A 248 7.10 -5.89 -11.91
CA ALA A 248 7.40 -6.70 -13.07
C ALA A 248 6.25 -7.66 -13.46
N GLU A 249 5.20 -7.79 -12.62
CA GLU A 249 4.19 -8.85 -12.77
C GLU A 249 3.54 -8.85 -14.14
N SER A 250 3.12 -7.68 -14.64
CA SER A 250 2.53 -7.54 -15.98
C SER A 250 3.44 -7.98 -17.13
N ALA A 251 4.74 -8.07 -16.87
CA ALA A 251 5.74 -8.52 -17.85
C ALA A 251 6.11 -10.01 -17.72
N ILE A 252 5.75 -10.67 -16.61
CA ILE A 252 6.16 -12.06 -16.33
C ILE A 252 5.01 -13.07 -16.28
N TYR A 253 3.78 -12.64 -15.99
CA TYR A 253 2.65 -13.56 -15.76
C TYR A 253 2.34 -14.46 -16.98
N GLU A 254 2.46 -13.93 -18.19
CA GLU A 254 2.23 -14.73 -19.42
C GLU A 254 3.22 -15.90 -19.52
N THR A 255 4.47 -15.75 -19.06
CA THR A 255 5.46 -16.83 -19.02
C THR A 255 4.98 -18.03 -18.19
N PHE A 256 4.32 -17.76 -17.07
CA PHE A 256 3.79 -18.78 -16.19
C PHE A 256 2.51 -19.42 -16.76
N ILE A 257 1.62 -18.60 -17.35
CA ILE A 257 0.40 -19.10 -18.03
C ILE A 257 0.76 -20.04 -19.18
N GLU A 258 1.66 -19.64 -20.07
CA GLU A 258 2.09 -20.47 -21.22
C GLU A 258 2.70 -21.81 -20.79
N ALA A 259 3.34 -21.83 -19.62
CA ALA A 259 3.92 -23.04 -19.03
C ALA A 259 2.92 -23.89 -18.23
N GLY A 260 1.71 -23.38 -17.98
CA GLY A 260 0.73 -24.02 -17.10
C GLY A 260 1.14 -24.04 -15.63
N VAL A 261 1.91 -23.06 -15.18
CA VAL A 261 2.45 -22.92 -13.82
C VAL A 261 1.71 -21.81 -13.09
N PRO A 262 0.86 -22.10 -12.08
CA PRO A 262 0.20 -21.06 -11.31
C PRO A 262 1.20 -20.23 -10.51
N HIS A 263 1.06 -18.88 -10.57
CA HIS A 263 1.83 -17.92 -9.79
C HIS A 263 0.97 -17.38 -8.64
N TYR A 264 1.49 -17.44 -7.42
CA TYR A 264 0.87 -16.98 -6.19
C TYR A 264 1.66 -15.82 -5.61
N GLY A 265 1.03 -14.68 -5.48
CA GLY A 265 1.63 -13.47 -4.92
C GLY A 265 1.22 -13.20 -3.48
N GLY A 266 2.05 -12.45 -2.75
CA GLY A 266 1.83 -12.07 -1.34
C GLY A 266 0.90 -10.87 -1.15
N ALA A 267 0.24 -10.37 -2.20
CA ALA A 267 -0.72 -9.30 -2.19
C ALA A 267 -1.79 -9.51 -3.28
N ASP A 268 -2.93 -8.86 -3.13
CA ASP A 268 -4.03 -8.91 -4.10
C ASP A 268 -3.67 -8.28 -5.45
N SER A 269 -2.82 -7.24 -5.45
CA SER A 269 -2.30 -6.60 -6.66
C SER A 269 -1.55 -7.55 -7.59
N PHE A 270 -0.93 -8.62 -7.09
CA PHE A 270 -0.36 -9.65 -7.96
C PHE A 270 -1.43 -10.30 -8.83
N ALA A 271 -2.57 -10.69 -8.23
CA ALA A 271 -3.68 -11.24 -8.99
C ALA A 271 -4.26 -10.21 -9.96
N LEU A 272 -4.38 -8.95 -9.56
CA LEU A 272 -4.84 -7.86 -10.43
C LEU A 272 -3.94 -7.70 -11.66
N ASN A 273 -2.62 -7.78 -11.48
CA ASN A 273 -1.66 -7.60 -12.58
C ASN A 273 -1.34 -8.91 -13.33
N GLY A 274 -2.11 -9.98 -13.14
CA GLY A 274 -2.10 -11.16 -13.98
C GLY A 274 -1.63 -12.47 -13.34
N SER A 275 -1.13 -12.48 -12.08
CA SER A 275 -0.85 -13.75 -11.40
C SER A 275 -2.14 -14.55 -11.17
N PHE A 276 -2.02 -15.85 -10.94
CA PHE A 276 -3.19 -16.71 -10.70
C PHE A 276 -3.95 -16.31 -9.43
N ALA A 277 -3.23 -16.06 -8.34
CA ALA A 277 -3.84 -15.68 -7.08
C ALA A 277 -2.92 -14.78 -6.25
N GLY A 278 -3.51 -13.78 -5.60
CA GLY A 278 -2.91 -12.99 -4.55
C GLY A 278 -3.48 -13.40 -3.19
N TYR A 279 -2.67 -13.37 -2.13
CA TYR A 279 -3.11 -13.70 -0.78
C TYR A 279 -2.47 -12.74 0.23
N GLY A 280 -3.25 -12.27 1.20
CA GLY A 280 -2.70 -11.36 2.21
C GLY A 280 -3.75 -10.72 3.08
N VAL A 281 -3.50 -9.45 3.39
CA VAL A 281 -4.36 -8.55 4.18
C VAL A 281 -5.21 -7.66 3.25
N ASP A 282 -6.08 -6.88 3.84
CA ASP A 282 -6.83 -5.82 3.14
C ASP A 282 -6.01 -4.53 3.15
N TYR A 283 -5.50 -4.11 2.00
CA TYR A 283 -4.62 -2.95 1.90
C TYR A 283 -5.36 -1.62 2.07
N ALA A 284 -6.63 -1.53 1.68
CA ALA A 284 -7.45 -0.36 1.98
C ALA A 284 -7.66 -0.22 3.50
N ASN A 285 -7.99 -1.31 4.18
CA ASN A 285 -8.12 -1.29 5.65
C ASN A 285 -6.78 -0.94 6.34
N LEU A 286 -5.65 -1.34 5.74
CA LEU A 286 -4.33 -1.02 6.27
C LEU A 286 -4.06 0.50 6.22
N GLY A 287 -4.46 1.16 5.15
CA GLY A 287 -4.43 2.63 5.02
C GLY A 287 -5.30 3.32 6.07
N ILE A 288 -6.56 2.88 6.22
CA ILE A 288 -7.49 3.38 7.24
C ILE A 288 -6.90 3.30 8.65
N GLU A 289 -6.34 2.15 9.01
CA GLU A 289 -5.77 1.96 10.35
C GLU A 289 -4.46 2.73 10.55
N THR A 290 -3.69 2.96 9.49
CA THR A 290 -2.53 3.85 9.53
C THR A 290 -2.96 5.30 9.81
N ALA A 291 -4.01 5.80 9.17
CA ALA A 291 -4.59 7.12 9.46
C ALA A 291 -5.10 7.24 10.90
N ASN A 292 -5.80 6.19 11.39
CA ASN A 292 -6.23 6.13 12.79
C ASN A 292 -5.04 6.22 13.75
N MET A 293 -3.91 5.62 13.41
CA MET A 293 -2.69 5.69 14.20
C MET A 293 -2.05 7.08 14.15
N VAL A 294 -2.00 7.73 12.99
CA VAL A 294 -1.59 9.14 12.84
C VAL A 294 -2.43 10.04 13.73
N TYR A 295 -3.75 9.89 13.68
CA TYR A 295 -4.68 10.62 14.53
C TYR A 295 -4.41 10.39 16.02
N ASN A 296 -4.19 9.14 16.43
CA ASN A 296 -3.90 8.82 17.83
C ASN A 296 -2.59 9.45 18.32
N VAL A 297 -1.56 9.47 17.49
CA VAL A 297 -0.28 10.10 17.83
C VAL A 297 -0.42 11.62 17.92
N LEU A 298 -0.96 12.25 16.88
CA LEU A 298 -0.99 13.72 16.78
C LEU A 298 -2.05 14.37 17.68
N VAL A 299 -3.24 13.77 17.76
CA VAL A 299 -4.39 14.39 18.43
C VAL A 299 -4.57 13.86 19.86
N ASN A 300 -4.41 12.56 20.04
CA ASN A 300 -4.61 11.94 21.37
C ASN A 300 -3.31 11.86 22.19
N GLY A 301 -2.15 12.21 21.59
CA GLY A 301 -0.85 12.24 22.28
C GLY A 301 -0.30 10.84 22.57
N ALA A 302 -0.62 9.84 21.75
CA ALA A 302 -0.04 8.51 21.88
C ALA A 302 1.46 8.55 21.53
N GLU A 303 2.28 7.98 22.39
CA GLU A 303 3.74 7.92 22.19
C GLU A 303 4.10 6.75 21.26
N PRO A 304 4.73 6.98 20.09
CA PRO A 304 5.09 5.90 19.16
C PRO A 304 5.89 4.79 19.83
N ALA A 305 6.84 5.11 20.69
CA ALA A 305 7.70 4.16 21.40
C ALA A 305 6.95 3.07 22.19
N SER A 306 5.72 3.36 22.63
CA SER A 306 4.90 2.45 23.42
C SER A 306 3.56 2.10 22.74
N THR A 307 3.32 2.61 21.54
CA THR A 307 2.16 2.26 20.73
C THR A 307 2.47 0.99 19.94
N PRO A 308 1.79 -0.15 20.20
CA PRO A 308 2.09 -1.40 19.51
C PRO A 308 1.93 -1.29 18.00
N VAL A 309 2.79 -1.97 17.27
CA VAL A 309 2.61 -2.16 15.82
C VAL A 309 1.33 -2.97 15.60
N GLN A 310 0.46 -2.47 14.75
CA GLN A 310 -0.79 -3.14 14.44
C GLN A 310 -0.58 -4.18 13.33
N THR A 311 -1.11 -5.38 13.56
CA THR A 311 -1.12 -6.48 12.59
C THR A 311 -2.54 -6.82 12.20
N PHE A 312 -2.72 -7.42 11.03
CA PHE A 312 -4.03 -7.77 10.48
C PHE A 312 -4.13 -9.28 10.25
N GLU A 313 -5.36 -9.76 10.28
CA GLU A 313 -5.63 -11.15 9.99
C GLU A 313 -5.41 -11.40 8.49
N ASN A 314 -4.46 -12.29 8.16
CA ASN A 314 -4.30 -12.80 6.81
C ASN A 314 -5.47 -13.72 6.45
N GLY A 315 -5.76 -13.85 5.16
CA GLY A 315 -6.75 -14.81 4.73
C GLY A 315 -7.58 -14.38 3.53
N ILE A 316 -7.37 -13.20 3.00
CA ILE A 316 -8.02 -12.77 1.76
C ILE A 316 -7.24 -13.39 0.60
N CYS A 317 -7.92 -14.23 -0.18
CA CYS A 317 -7.39 -14.78 -1.43
C CYS A 317 -8.12 -14.10 -2.60
N THR A 318 -7.38 -13.39 -3.44
CA THR A 318 -7.88 -12.77 -4.66
C THR A 318 -7.47 -13.65 -5.84
N ILE A 319 -8.44 -14.13 -6.62
CA ILE A 319 -8.21 -15.00 -7.77
C ILE A 319 -8.41 -14.18 -9.06
N ASN A 320 -7.41 -14.20 -9.94
CA ASN A 320 -7.59 -13.68 -11.29
C ASN A 320 -8.36 -14.71 -12.14
N THR A 321 -9.57 -14.34 -12.54
CA THR A 321 -10.46 -15.25 -13.26
C THR A 321 -10.01 -15.52 -14.69
N GLU A 322 -9.36 -14.56 -15.35
CA GLU A 322 -8.82 -14.72 -16.71
C GLU A 322 -7.60 -15.66 -16.69
N THR A 323 -6.70 -15.49 -15.72
CA THR A 323 -5.54 -16.35 -15.53
C THR A 323 -5.96 -17.76 -15.09
N CYS A 324 -6.99 -17.88 -14.24
CA CYS A 324 -7.57 -19.17 -13.88
C CYS A 324 -8.06 -19.94 -15.11
N ASP A 325 -8.80 -19.27 -16.00
CA ASP A 325 -9.29 -19.88 -17.25
C ASP A 325 -8.14 -20.20 -18.21
N ALA A 326 -7.17 -19.31 -18.37
CA ALA A 326 -6.00 -19.51 -19.23
C ALA A 326 -5.13 -20.71 -18.79
N LEU A 327 -5.02 -20.96 -17.49
CA LEU A 327 -4.38 -22.16 -16.91
C LEU A 327 -5.23 -23.42 -17.07
N GLY A 328 -6.46 -23.31 -17.59
CA GLY A 328 -7.38 -24.44 -17.73
C GLY A 328 -7.95 -24.95 -16.40
N LEU A 329 -7.96 -24.09 -15.37
CA LEU A 329 -8.49 -24.42 -14.05
C LEU A 329 -9.98 -24.10 -13.97
N ASP A 330 -10.72 -24.93 -13.22
CA ASP A 330 -12.15 -24.69 -12.95
C ASP A 330 -12.27 -23.79 -11.71
N LEU A 331 -12.73 -22.56 -11.89
CA LEU A 331 -12.82 -21.55 -10.83
C LEU A 331 -13.64 -22.03 -9.62
N GLU A 332 -14.77 -22.72 -9.85
CA GLU A 332 -15.61 -23.19 -8.76
C GLU A 332 -14.94 -24.34 -7.97
N GLN A 333 -14.17 -25.19 -8.63
CA GLN A 333 -13.35 -26.21 -7.96
C GLN A 333 -12.23 -25.57 -7.15
N ILE A 334 -11.57 -24.52 -7.68
CA ILE A 334 -10.54 -23.75 -6.96
C ILE A 334 -11.13 -23.10 -5.72
N LYS A 335 -12.26 -22.38 -5.86
CA LYS A 335 -12.94 -21.75 -4.72
C LYS A 335 -13.34 -22.76 -3.66
N ALA A 336 -13.82 -23.95 -4.08
CA ALA A 336 -14.15 -25.02 -3.15
C ALA A 336 -12.92 -25.58 -2.43
N ALA A 337 -11.76 -25.68 -3.11
CA ALA A 337 -10.52 -26.15 -2.52
C ALA A 337 -9.91 -25.11 -1.54
N PHE A 338 -10.09 -23.82 -1.81
CA PHE A 338 -9.52 -22.72 -1.01
C PHE A 338 -10.41 -22.29 0.18
N LYS A 339 -11.70 -22.66 0.14
CA LYS A 339 -12.73 -22.20 1.08
C LYS A 339 -12.34 -22.27 2.56
N ASP A 340 -11.71 -23.37 2.97
CA ASP A 340 -11.36 -23.60 4.38
C ASP A 340 -9.95 -23.07 4.74
N LEU A 341 -9.22 -22.52 3.74
CA LEU A 341 -7.90 -21.93 3.87
C LEU A 341 -7.92 -20.39 3.86
N CYS A 342 -9.07 -19.82 3.50
CA CYS A 342 -9.24 -18.38 3.36
C CYS A 342 -10.38 -17.87 4.25
N THR A 343 -10.26 -16.65 4.75
CA THR A 343 -11.36 -15.93 5.41
C THR A 343 -12.31 -15.32 4.37
N GLN A 344 -11.76 -14.95 3.21
CA GLN A 344 -12.50 -14.40 2.07
C GLN A 344 -11.84 -14.82 0.75
N ILE A 345 -12.65 -15.04 -0.28
CA ILE A 345 -12.18 -15.19 -1.66
C ILE A 345 -12.80 -14.06 -2.48
N LYS A 346 -11.92 -13.26 -3.09
CA LYS A 346 -12.28 -12.19 -4.05
C LYS A 346 -11.96 -12.67 -5.46
N GLU A 347 -12.58 -12.06 -6.46
CA GLU A 347 -12.35 -12.32 -7.89
C GLU A 347 -11.98 -11.01 -8.57
N VAL A 348 -10.97 -11.05 -9.44
CA VAL A 348 -10.55 -9.91 -10.26
C VAL A 348 -10.34 -10.36 -11.71
N VAL A 349 -10.29 -9.40 -12.62
CA VAL A 349 -9.75 -9.53 -13.97
C VAL A 349 -8.44 -8.76 -14.05
N THR A 350 -7.65 -9.01 -15.08
CA THR A 350 -6.36 -8.34 -15.24
C THR A 350 -6.56 -6.86 -15.52
N ALA A 351 -5.97 -5.99 -14.69
CA ALA A 351 -6.02 -4.54 -14.79
C ALA A 351 -4.76 -3.93 -14.15
N ASP A 352 -4.50 -2.64 -14.41
CA ASP A 352 -3.39 -1.91 -13.81
C ASP A 352 -3.73 -1.46 -12.37
N GLU A 353 -4.98 -1.01 -12.13
CA GLU A 353 -5.46 -0.50 -10.85
C GLU A 353 -6.78 -1.18 -10.46
N PHE A 354 -7.12 -1.18 -9.18
CA PHE A 354 -8.43 -1.61 -8.72
C PHE A 354 -9.51 -0.59 -9.14
N ASP A 355 -10.73 -1.07 -9.43
CA ASP A 355 -11.85 -0.17 -9.67
C ASP A 355 -12.17 0.63 -8.38
N GLU A 356 -12.40 1.94 -8.51
CA GLU A 356 -12.94 2.76 -7.43
C GLU A 356 -14.40 2.33 -7.15
N ASP A 357 -14.71 1.89 -5.93
CA ASP A 357 -16.06 1.49 -5.50
C ASP A 357 -16.93 2.70 -5.11
#